data_a4ed722aa3a65b54f422cfa5c6f94a98
#
_entry.id   a4ed722aa3a65b54f422cfa5c6f94a98
#
_cell.length_a   1.000
_cell.length_b   1.000
_cell.length_c   1.000
_cell.angle_alpha   90.00
_cell.angle_beta   90.00
_cell.angle_gamma   90.00
#
_symmetry.space_group_name_H-M   'P 1'
#
loop_
_entity.id
_entity.type
_entity.pdbx_description
1 polymer ?
#
loop_
_entity_poly.entity_id
_entity_poly.type
_entity_poly.pdbx_seq_one_letter_code
_entity_poly.pdbx_strand_id
1 'polypeptide(L)'
;VIKNLYNISWYLKHFQHRQEIMIGYSDSSKDAGKLAASWAQYCTQEKLQSISNKYKVKLTLFHGRGGSVGRGGGPIYEALLSQPPGTVNGRTKVTEQGEIIQQKFGTESLAEYTLGTYIGSVLEATLSPPMKPKENWRKLMNDMSVVASYAYRYNLRKDKNFLRYYYHVTPQKILEHLFIGSRPSKRNKSKDIKN
;
A
#
# COMPACT_ATOMS: atom_id res chain seq x y z
N VAL A 1 -10.58 -15.99 4.96
CA VAL A 1 -11.51 -15.55 3.89
C VAL A 1 -11.10 -16.13 2.55
N ILE A 2 -9.93 -15.75 1.95
CA ILE A 2 -9.52 -16.14 0.58
C ILE A 2 -9.49 -17.67 0.37
N LYS A 3 -8.94 -18.44 1.32
CA LYS A 3 -8.97 -19.92 1.23
C LYS A 3 -10.39 -20.47 1.13
N ASN A 4 -11.33 -19.90 1.90
CA ASN A 4 -12.72 -20.35 1.88
C ASN A 4 -13.38 -20.05 0.52
N LEU A 5 -13.09 -18.88 -0.06
CA LEU A 5 -13.56 -18.55 -1.41
C LEU A 5 -12.99 -19.51 -2.46
N TYR A 6 -11.71 -19.84 -2.39
CA TYR A 6 -11.07 -20.74 -3.35
C TYR A 6 -11.48 -22.23 -3.18
N ASN A 7 -12.08 -22.58 -2.06
CA ASN A 7 -12.70 -23.90 -1.88
C ASN A 7 -14.08 -24.04 -2.55
N ILE A 8 -14.65 -22.93 -3.02
CA ILE A 8 -15.93 -22.92 -3.71
C ILE A 8 -15.68 -23.14 -5.21
N SER A 9 -15.95 -24.32 -5.72
CA SER A 9 -15.70 -24.69 -7.13
C SER A 9 -16.42 -23.78 -8.11
N TRP A 10 -17.68 -23.41 -7.81
CA TRP A 10 -18.43 -22.44 -8.61
C TRP A 10 -17.69 -21.10 -8.72
N TYR A 11 -17.16 -20.59 -7.60
CA TYR A 11 -16.44 -19.31 -7.58
C TYR A 11 -15.22 -19.34 -8.50
N LEU A 12 -14.38 -20.35 -8.38
CA LEU A 12 -13.17 -20.46 -9.21
C LEU A 12 -13.51 -20.60 -10.70
N LYS A 13 -14.53 -21.41 -11.01
CA LYS A 13 -14.98 -21.61 -12.40
C LYS A 13 -15.56 -20.33 -12.99
N HIS A 14 -16.42 -19.63 -12.24
CA HIS A 14 -17.07 -18.39 -12.68
C HIS A 14 -16.06 -17.30 -12.98
N PHE A 15 -15.06 -17.10 -12.10
CA PHE A 15 -14.00 -16.12 -12.28
C PHE A 15 -12.78 -16.63 -13.06
N GLN A 16 -12.90 -17.77 -13.73
CA GLN A 16 -11.85 -18.34 -14.59
C GLN A 16 -10.49 -18.44 -13.88
N HIS A 17 -10.48 -18.80 -12.61
CA HIS A 17 -9.27 -18.87 -11.79
C HIS A 17 -8.47 -17.55 -11.75
N ARG A 18 -9.15 -16.41 -11.80
CA ARG A 18 -8.53 -15.08 -11.68
C ARG A 18 -9.07 -14.38 -10.45
N GLN A 19 -8.17 -13.73 -9.73
CA GLN A 19 -8.52 -12.94 -8.56
C GLN A 19 -7.75 -11.64 -8.54
N GLU A 20 -8.45 -10.54 -8.30
CA GLU A 20 -7.83 -9.26 -7.98
C GLU A 20 -8.05 -8.95 -6.50
N ILE A 21 -6.99 -8.50 -5.81
CA ILE A 21 -7.05 -8.13 -4.39
C ILE A 21 -6.38 -6.78 -4.22
N MET A 22 -7.12 -5.83 -3.63
CA MET A 22 -6.58 -4.52 -3.32
C MET A 22 -5.76 -4.54 -2.04
N ILE A 23 -4.57 -3.98 -2.10
CA ILE A 23 -3.72 -3.72 -0.94
C ILE A 23 -3.88 -2.27 -0.50
N GLY A 24 -4.40 -2.07 0.71
CA GLY A 24 -4.59 -0.75 1.30
C GLY A 24 -3.31 -0.23 1.96
N TYR A 25 -2.90 0.98 1.62
CA TYR A 25 -1.68 1.60 2.14
C TYR A 25 -1.97 2.66 3.20
N SER A 26 -2.81 3.62 2.86
CA SER A 26 -3.12 4.76 3.73
C SER A 26 -3.84 4.33 5.01
N ASP A 27 -4.83 3.47 4.88
CA ASP A 27 -5.65 3.04 6.01
C ASP A 27 -4.85 2.18 6.99
N SER A 28 -4.02 1.28 6.47
CA SER A 28 -3.10 0.46 7.28
C SER A 28 -2.10 1.34 8.06
N SER A 29 -1.52 2.35 7.40
CA SER A 29 -0.55 3.24 8.04
C SER A 29 -1.18 4.14 9.10
N LYS A 30 -2.42 4.58 8.91
CA LYS A 30 -3.17 5.34 9.91
C LYS A 30 -3.53 4.51 11.14
N ASP A 31 -3.72 3.21 10.98
CA ASP A 31 -4.06 2.33 12.10
C ASP A 31 -2.83 1.83 12.86
N ALA A 32 -1.77 1.44 12.17
CA ALA A 32 -0.63 0.74 12.78
C ALA A 32 0.71 1.50 12.75
N GLY A 33 0.76 2.66 12.09
CA GLY A 33 2.00 3.36 11.79
C GLY A 33 2.70 2.80 10.56
N LYS A 34 3.60 3.58 9.98
CA LYS A 34 4.22 3.32 8.68
C LYS A 34 5.00 1.99 8.64
N LEU A 35 5.87 1.75 9.62
CA LEU A 35 6.75 0.58 9.63
C LEU A 35 5.95 -0.72 9.76
N ALA A 36 5.08 -0.78 10.76
CA ALA A 36 4.26 -1.97 11.00
C ALA A 36 3.31 -2.26 9.83
N ALA A 37 2.68 -1.21 9.26
CA ALA A 37 1.81 -1.35 8.10
C ALA A 37 2.57 -1.87 6.87
N SER A 38 3.76 -1.34 6.58
CA SER A 38 4.57 -1.77 5.42
C SER A 38 4.99 -3.24 5.55
N TRP A 39 5.42 -3.66 6.75
CA TRP A 39 5.77 -5.05 6.99
C TRP A 39 4.58 -5.99 6.90
N ALA A 40 3.44 -5.62 7.48
CA ALA A 40 2.20 -6.39 7.40
C ALA A 40 1.70 -6.53 5.94
N GLN A 41 1.81 -5.47 5.13
CA GLN A 41 1.50 -5.51 3.70
C GLN A 41 2.43 -6.49 2.95
N TYR A 42 3.73 -6.45 3.21
CA TYR A 42 4.69 -7.38 2.62
C TYR A 42 4.32 -8.83 2.92
N CYS A 43 4.15 -9.17 4.20
CA CYS A 43 3.78 -10.52 4.65
C CYS A 43 2.41 -10.97 4.09
N THR A 44 1.46 -10.05 3.99
CA THR A 44 0.13 -10.34 3.43
C THR A 44 0.21 -10.69 1.96
N GLN A 45 0.98 -9.95 1.18
CA GLN A 45 1.18 -10.21 -0.24
C GLN A 45 1.82 -11.58 -0.47
N GLU A 46 2.87 -11.93 0.30
CA GLU A 46 3.48 -13.27 0.23
C GLU A 46 2.46 -14.39 0.51
N LYS A 47 1.66 -14.23 1.57
CA LYS A 47 0.64 -15.21 1.95
C LYS A 47 -0.44 -15.34 0.87
N LEU A 48 -0.89 -14.23 0.29
CA LEU A 48 -1.87 -14.22 -0.78
C LEU A 48 -1.33 -14.94 -2.02
N GLN A 49 -0.10 -14.65 -2.41
CA GLN A 49 0.56 -15.30 -3.55
C GLN A 49 0.71 -16.80 -3.32
N SER A 50 1.18 -17.21 -2.13
CA SER A 50 1.33 -18.63 -1.78
C SER A 50 -0.01 -19.38 -1.83
N ILE A 51 -1.09 -18.77 -1.29
CA ILE A 51 -2.42 -19.37 -1.34
C ILE A 51 -2.90 -19.46 -2.79
N SER A 52 -2.78 -18.40 -3.56
CA SER A 52 -3.24 -18.37 -4.95
C SER A 52 -2.52 -19.40 -5.82
N ASN A 53 -1.22 -19.59 -5.62
CA ASN A 53 -0.44 -20.63 -6.30
C ASN A 53 -0.95 -22.03 -5.95
N LYS A 54 -1.26 -22.30 -4.68
CA LYS A 54 -1.81 -23.60 -4.24
C LYS A 54 -3.12 -23.94 -4.93
N TYR A 55 -3.97 -22.95 -5.16
CA TYR A 55 -5.28 -23.12 -5.82
C TYR A 55 -5.23 -22.87 -7.33
N LYS A 56 -4.05 -22.69 -7.91
CA LYS A 56 -3.84 -22.36 -9.33
C LYS A 56 -4.65 -21.14 -9.77
N VAL A 57 -4.77 -20.15 -8.89
CA VAL A 57 -5.45 -18.88 -9.16
C VAL A 57 -4.44 -17.84 -9.61
N LYS A 58 -4.74 -17.17 -10.72
CA LYS A 58 -3.95 -16.05 -11.23
C LYS A 58 -4.28 -14.80 -10.44
N LEU A 59 -3.44 -14.49 -9.45
CA LEU A 59 -3.60 -13.33 -8.58
C LEU A 59 -3.08 -12.07 -9.27
N THR A 60 -3.84 -10.98 -9.15
CA THR A 60 -3.39 -9.62 -9.45
C THR A 60 -3.51 -8.78 -8.18
N LEU A 61 -2.40 -8.24 -7.71
CA LEU A 61 -2.42 -7.31 -6.60
C LEU A 61 -2.67 -5.91 -7.14
N PHE A 62 -3.70 -5.26 -6.59
CA PHE A 62 -4.04 -3.89 -6.90
C PHE A 62 -3.55 -2.98 -5.77
N HIS A 63 -2.51 -2.20 -6.04
CA HIS A 63 -1.89 -1.33 -5.07
C HIS A 63 -2.63 -0.01 -4.98
N GLY A 64 -3.47 0.12 -3.95
CA GLY A 64 -4.16 1.36 -3.59
C GLY A 64 -3.21 2.36 -2.94
N ARG A 65 -2.19 2.79 -3.64
CA ARG A 65 -1.18 3.71 -3.13
C ARG A 65 -1.73 5.12 -2.99
N GLY A 66 -2.48 5.37 -1.93
CA GLY A 66 -2.88 6.71 -1.52
C GLY A 66 -1.79 7.49 -0.78
N GLY A 67 -0.58 6.99 -0.70
CA GLY A 67 0.49 7.53 0.12
C GLY A 67 1.84 7.57 -0.59
N SER A 68 2.87 7.67 0.15
CA SER A 68 4.22 8.09 -0.13
C SER A 68 4.92 7.60 -1.39
N VAL A 69 4.67 6.42 -1.92
CA VAL A 69 5.41 5.93 -3.10
C VAL A 69 4.83 6.46 -4.43
N GLY A 70 3.57 6.82 -4.47
CA GLY A 70 2.97 7.47 -5.63
C GLY A 70 2.80 8.98 -5.48
N ARG A 71 3.05 9.53 -4.29
CA ARG A 71 2.89 10.95 -3.96
C ARG A 71 4.22 11.70 -3.81
N GLY A 72 5.20 11.37 -4.61
CA GLY A 72 6.53 11.99 -4.54
C GLY A 72 7.46 11.35 -3.52
N GLY A 73 7.11 10.16 -3.02
CA GLY A 73 7.87 9.47 -1.97
C GLY A 73 8.71 8.34 -2.46
N GLY A 74 9.36 8.36 -3.52
CA GLY A 74 10.30 7.34 -3.96
C GLY A 74 10.09 6.88 -5.39
N PRO A 75 11.14 6.41 -6.01
CA PRO A 75 11.13 5.97 -7.39
C PRO A 75 10.22 4.75 -7.58
N ILE A 76 9.52 4.72 -8.70
CA ILE A 76 8.62 3.62 -9.10
C ILE A 76 9.39 2.30 -9.13
N TYR A 77 10.62 2.35 -9.63
CA TYR A 77 11.51 1.21 -9.80
C TYR A 77 11.74 0.48 -8.47
N GLU A 78 12.27 1.16 -7.46
CA GLU A 78 12.55 0.55 -6.14
C GLU A 78 11.26 0.08 -5.46
N ALA A 79 10.17 0.79 -5.68
CA ALA A 79 8.89 0.41 -5.11
C ALA A 79 8.34 -0.90 -5.68
N LEU A 80 8.56 -1.19 -6.94
CA LEU A 80 8.17 -2.45 -7.56
C LEU A 80 9.13 -3.59 -7.19
N LEU A 81 10.43 -3.34 -7.17
CA LEU A 81 11.43 -4.32 -6.77
C LEU A 81 11.41 -4.64 -5.26
N SER A 82 10.85 -3.77 -4.43
CA SER A 82 10.65 -4.05 -3.00
C SER A 82 9.45 -4.94 -2.70
N GLN A 83 8.66 -5.32 -3.71
CA GLN A 83 7.54 -6.24 -3.52
C GLN A 83 8.03 -7.67 -3.27
N PRO A 84 7.25 -8.51 -2.55
CA PRO A 84 7.63 -9.90 -2.36
C PRO A 84 7.82 -10.64 -3.70
N PRO A 85 8.81 -11.53 -3.79
CA PRO A 85 9.08 -12.29 -5.02
C PRO A 85 7.83 -13.02 -5.55
N GLY A 86 7.59 -12.89 -6.85
CA GLY A 86 6.47 -13.52 -7.55
C GLY A 86 5.12 -12.80 -7.40
N THR A 87 5.06 -11.69 -6.65
CA THR A 87 3.83 -10.86 -6.55
C THR A 87 3.68 -9.91 -7.74
N VAL A 88 4.80 -9.53 -8.36
CA VAL A 88 4.85 -8.88 -9.67
C VAL A 88 5.19 -9.96 -10.69
N ASN A 89 4.22 -10.33 -11.51
CA ASN A 89 4.38 -11.41 -12.50
C ASN A 89 3.78 -10.97 -13.84
N GLY A 90 4.59 -10.26 -14.62
CA GLY A 90 4.22 -9.70 -15.92
C GLY A 90 3.17 -8.58 -15.86
N ARG A 91 2.76 -8.16 -14.66
CA ARG A 91 1.78 -7.10 -14.47
C ARG A 91 1.88 -6.42 -13.11
N THR A 92 1.50 -5.17 -13.07
CA THR A 92 1.19 -4.43 -11.85
C THR A 92 -0.06 -3.60 -12.06
N LYS A 93 -0.85 -3.37 -11.00
CA LYS A 93 -2.01 -2.48 -11.04
C LYS A 93 -1.89 -1.50 -9.87
N VAL A 94 -1.86 -0.23 -10.18
CA VAL A 94 -1.61 0.85 -9.21
C VAL A 94 -2.68 1.92 -9.37
N THR A 95 -3.13 2.50 -8.25
CA THR A 95 -3.94 3.72 -8.27
C THR A 95 -3.01 4.93 -8.33
N GLU A 96 -3.17 5.77 -9.35
CA GLU A 96 -2.56 7.08 -9.35
C GLU A 96 -3.50 8.12 -8.73
N GLN A 97 -2.95 9.11 -8.06
CA GLN A 97 -3.71 10.23 -7.52
C GLN A 97 -3.91 11.29 -8.62
N GLY A 98 -5.10 11.88 -8.66
CA GLY A 98 -5.42 12.89 -9.69
C GLY A 98 -4.41 14.03 -9.75
N GLU A 99 -3.89 14.46 -8.60
CA GLU A 99 -2.94 15.57 -8.47
C GLU A 99 -1.59 15.31 -9.16
N ILE A 100 -1.19 14.03 -9.29
CA ILE A 100 0.11 13.66 -9.87
C ILE A 100 0.01 13.15 -11.30
N ILE A 101 -1.19 12.99 -11.84
CA ILE A 101 -1.39 12.52 -13.22
C ILE A 101 -0.69 13.44 -14.20
N GLN A 102 -0.88 14.75 -14.04
CA GLN A 102 -0.24 15.73 -14.92
C GLN A 102 1.28 15.75 -14.78
N GLN A 103 1.80 15.53 -13.57
CA GLN A 103 3.24 15.47 -13.33
C GLN A 103 3.91 14.24 -13.95
N LYS A 104 3.19 13.14 -14.07
CA LYS A 104 3.70 11.87 -14.61
C LYS A 104 3.41 11.68 -16.10
N PHE A 105 2.30 12.23 -16.58
CA PHE A 105 1.76 11.95 -17.92
C PHE A 105 1.35 13.21 -18.68
N GLY A 106 1.66 14.40 -18.17
CA GLY A 106 1.21 15.68 -18.75
C GLY A 106 1.91 16.07 -20.06
N THR A 107 3.06 15.47 -20.35
CA THR A 107 3.76 15.61 -21.64
C THR A 107 4.16 14.24 -22.16
N GLU A 108 4.37 14.13 -23.47
CA GLU A 108 4.77 12.87 -24.11
C GLU A 108 6.06 12.31 -23.50
N SER A 109 7.09 13.12 -23.32
CA SER A 109 8.36 12.70 -22.73
C SER A 109 8.25 12.22 -21.29
N LEU A 110 7.40 12.87 -20.47
CA LEU A 110 7.13 12.43 -19.09
C LEU A 110 6.35 11.12 -19.07
N ALA A 111 5.38 10.97 -19.97
CA ALA A 111 4.60 9.74 -20.09
C ALA A 111 5.48 8.58 -20.54
N GLU A 112 6.32 8.78 -21.56
CA GLU A 112 7.26 7.78 -22.06
C GLU A 112 8.25 7.35 -20.96
N TYR A 113 8.87 8.28 -20.26
CA TYR A 113 9.76 7.99 -19.14
C TYR A 113 9.05 7.20 -18.02
N THR A 114 7.85 7.64 -17.64
CA THR A 114 7.08 7.01 -16.57
C THR A 114 6.65 5.60 -16.95
N LEU A 115 6.10 5.41 -18.15
CA LEU A 115 5.69 4.10 -18.65
C LEU A 115 6.89 3.17 -18.86
N GLY A 116 7.98 3.68 -19.42
CA GLY A 116 9.24 2.95 -19.57
C GLY A 116 9.77 2.43 -18.24
N THR A 117 9.73 3.28 -17.19
CA THR A 117 10.11 2.89 -15.84
C THR A 117 9.20 1.80 -15.28
N TYR A 118 7.87 1.89 -15.46
CA TYR A 118 6.94 0.84 -15.06
C TYR A 118 7.21 -0.48 -15.78
N ILE A 119 7.35 -0.43 -17.10
CA ILE A 119 7.60 -1.62 -17.93
C ILE A 119 8.92 -2.29 -17.53
N GLY A 120 10.00 -1.53 -17.45
CA GLY A 120 11.32 -2.03 -17.04
C GLY A 120 11.29 -2.68 -15.66
N SER A 121 10.69 -2.01 -14.69
CA SER A 121 10.56 -2.53 -13.32
C SER A 121 9.72 -3.82 -13.25
N VAL A 122 8.64 -3.90 -14.00
CA VAL A 122 7.80 -5.12 -14.05
C VAL A 122 8.53 -6.26 -14.73
N LEU A 123 9.26 -6.00 -15.79
CA LEU A 123 10.08 -7.01 -16.48
C LEU A 123 11.17 -7.54 -15.53
N GLU A 124 11.92 -6.67 -14.89
CA GLU A 124 12.98 -7.04 -13.97
C GLU A 124 12.43 -7.84 -12.77
N ALA A 125 11.38 -7.33 -12.11
CA ALA A 125 10.76 -8.05 -10.99
C ALA A 125 10.19 -9.43 -11.37
N THR A 126 9.87 -9.62 -12.66
CA THR A 126 9.34 -10.89 -13.18
C THR A 126 10.46 -11.86 -13.54
N LEU A 127 11.49 -11.37 -14.24
CA LEU A 127 12.58 -12.21 -14.77
C LEU A 127 13.69 -12.45 -13.73
N SER A 128 13.96 -11.46 -12.89
CA SER A 128 14.94 -11.49 -11.81
C SER A 128 14.30 -11.07 -10.48
N PRO A 129 13.40 -11.89 -9.93
CA PRO A 129 12.67 -11.52 -8.73
C PRO A 129 13.62 -11.26 -7.56
N PRO A 130 13.29 -10.28 -6.68
CA PRO A 130 14.13 -9.92 -5.56
C PRO A 130 14.33 -11.10 -4.59
N MET A 131 15.43 -11.05 -3.84
CA MET A 131 15.75 -12.07 -2.85
C MET A 131 14.71 -12.14 -1.74
N LYS A 132 14.32 -13.35 -1.34
CA LYS A 132 13.44 -13.56 -0.18
C LYS A 132 14.15 -13.13 1.11
N PRO A 133 13.45 -12.46 2.03
CA PRO A 133 14.00 -12.14 3.33
C PRO A 133 14.44 -13.40 4.08
N LYS A 134 15.61 -13.33 4.72
CA LYS A 134 16.11 -14.40 5.61
C LYS A 134 15.26 -14.49 6.87
N GLU A 135 15.23 -15.65 7.52
CA GLU A 135 14.37 -15.87 8.69
C GLU A 135 14.73 -14.96 9.88
N ASN A 136 16.00 -14.71 10.11
CA ASN A 136 16.44 -13.77 11.14
C ASN A 136 15.98 -12.33 10.85
N TRP A 137 15.93 -11.92 9.60
CA TRP A 137 15.39 -10.60 9.21
C TRP A 137 13.89 -10.53 9.44
N ARG A 138 13.17 -11.62 9.14
CA ARG A 138 11.72 -11.70 9.40
C ARG A 138 11.41 -11.56 10.88
N LYS A 139 12.18 -12.28 11.73
CA LYS A 139 12.03 -12.17 13.17
C LYS A 139 12.25 -10.74 13.65
N LEU A 140 13.36 -10.13 13.24
CA LEU A 140 13.66 -8.73 13.59
C LEU A 140 12.55 -7.77 13.14
N MET A 141 12.08 -7.90 11.90
CA MET A 141 11.00 -7.05 11.37
C MET A 141 9.67 -7.27 12.13
N ASN A 142 9.37 -8.49 12.55
CA ASN A 142 8.21 -8.76 13.38
C ASN A 142 8.32 -8.03 14.74
N ASP A 143 9.46 -8.16 15.41
CA ASP A 143 9.70 -7.53 16.72
C ASP A 143 9.63 -5.99 16.61
N MET A 144 10.30 -5.42 15.61
CA MET A 144 10.25 -3.99 15.32
C MET A 144 8.84 -3.50 15.00
N SER A 145 8.05 -4.28 14.27
CA SER A 145 6.67 -3.93 13.92
C SER A 145 5.76 -3.86 15.13
N VAL A 146 5.92 -4.78 16.08
CA VAL A 146 5.15 -4.78 17.33
C VAL A 146 5.46 -3.52 18.14
N VAL A 147 6.74 -3.22 18.35
CA VAL A 147 7.18 -2.05 19.12
C VAL A 147 6.72 -0.75 18.44
N ALA A 148 6.94 -0.64 17.13
CA ALA A 148 6.57 0.55 16.37
C ALA A 148 5.05 0.80 16.37
N SER A 149 4.24 -0.27 16.20
CA SER A 149 2.79 -0.16 16.26
C SER A 149 2.29 0.26 17.64
N TYR A 150 2.90 -0.30 18.69
CA TYR A 150 2.57 0.09 20.06
C TYR A 150 2.88 1.57 20.31
N ALA A 151 4.09 2.03 19.98
CA ALA A 151 4.51 3.42 20.15
C ALA A 151 3.62 4.39 19.37
N TYR A 152 3.31 4.07 18.11
CA TYR A 152 2.41 4.87 17.28
C TYR A 152 1.01 5.01 17.89
N ARG A 153 0.41 3.87 18.29
CA ARG A 153 -0.94 3.86 18.88
C ARG A 153 -0.99 4.48 20.26
N TYR A 154 0.08 4.35 21.04
CA TYR A 154 0.18 4.98 22.36
C TYR A 154 0.06 6.50 22.24
N ASN A 155 0.87 7.11 21.38
CA ASN A 155 0.84 8.56 21.16
C ASN A 155 -0.53 9.05 20.69
N LEU A 156 -1.16 8.34 19.74
CA LEU A 156 -2.44 8.78 19.18
C LEU A 156 -3.66 8.51 20.07
N ARG A 157 -3.66 7.41 20.83
CA ARG A 157 -4.87 6.94 21.53
C ARG A 157 -4.79 7.02 23.06
N LYS A 158 -3.59 7.03 23.61
CA LYS A 158 -3.34 6.99 25.07
C LYS A 158 -2.80 8.30 25.63
N ASP A 159 -1.99 9.01 24.87
CA ASP A 159 -1.44 10.29 25.30
C ASP A 159 -2.51 11.39 25.17
N LYS A 160 -3.00 11.84 26.32
CA LYS A 160 -4.02 12.90 26.39
C LYS A 160 -3.49 14.26 25.91
N ASN A 161 -2.18 14.49 26.01
CA ASN A 161 -1.55 15.75 25.63
C ASN A 161 -1.30 15.84 24.12
N PHE A 162 -1.15 14.69 23.42
CA PHE A 162 -0.89 14.67 21.99
C PHE A 162 -1.97 15.39 21.18
N LEU A 163 -3.24 15.13 21.43
CA LEU A 163 -4.35 15.79 20.73
C LEU A 163 -4.37 17.29 21.01
N ARG A 164 -4.12 17.69 22.27
CA ARG A 164 -4.04 19.10 22.64
C ARG A 164 -2.91 19.79 21.88
N TYR A 165 -1.73 19.20 21.87
CA TYR A 165 -0.58 19.69 21.11
C TYR A 165 -0.92 19.81 19.62
N TYR A 166 -1.44 18.74 19.02
CA TYR A 166 -1.82 18.71 17.61
C TYR A 166 -2.76 19.86 17.21
N TYR A 167 -3.81 20.10 17.99
CA TYR A 167 -4.76 21.18 17.70
C TYR A 167 -4.16 22.59 17.88
N HIS A 168 -3.12 22.74 18.68
CA HIS A 168 -2.47 24.03 18.87
C HIS A 168 -1.43 24.33 17.79
N VAL A 169 -0.71 23.33 17.31
CA VAL A 169 0.39 23.53 16.35
C VAL A 169 -0.01 23.33 14.89
N THR A 170 -1.13 22.64 14.63
CA THR A 170 -1.57 22.39 13.26
C THR A 170 -2.64 23.42 12.86
N PRO A 171 -2.47 24.16 11.76
CA PRO A 171 -3.45 25.12 11.27
C PRO A 171 -4.66 24.43 10.62
N GLN A 172 -5.27 23.49 11.34
CA GLN A 172 -6.32 22.60 10.82
C GLN A 172 -7.52 23.36 10.27
N LYS A 173 -7.94 24.42 10.94
CA LYS A 173 -9.06 25.26 10.50
C LYS A 173 -8.81 25.90 9.13
N ILE A 174 -7.56 26.30 8.87
CA ILE A 174 -7.17 26.86 7.57
C ILE A 174 -7.13 25.76 6.53
N LEU A 175 -6.53 24.60 6.84
CA LEU A 175 -6.41 23.46 5.94
C LEU A 175 -7.79 22.89 5.53
N GLU A 176 -8.80 22.98 6.38
CA GLU A 176 -10.17 22.54 6.09
C GLU A 176 -10.81 23.32 4.92
N HIS A 177 -10.37 24.55 4.70
CA HIS A 177 -10.90 25.42 3.62
C HIS A 177 -10.06 25.42 2.34
N LEU A 178 -8.92 24.71 2.34
CA LEU A 178 -8.06 24.65 1.18
C LEU A 178 -8.49 23.51 0.24
N PHE A 179 -8.78 23.86 -1.00
CA PHE A 179 -9.09 22.92 -2.10
C PHE A 179 -7.79 22.50 -2.81
N ILE A 180 -6.89 21.81 -2.09
CA ILE A 180 -5.57 21.43 -2.64
C ILE A 180 -5.60 20.04 -3.26
N GLY A 181 -6.50 19.16 -2.85
CA GLY A 181 -6.53 17.78 -3.26
C GLY A 181 -7.80 17.38 -4.01
N SER A 182 -7.75 16.27 -4.73
CA SER A 182 -8.91 15.66 -5.40
C SER A 182 -9.98 15.14 -4.41
N ARG A 183 -9.70 15.17 -3.11
CA ARG A 183 -10.60 14.71 -2.06
C ARG A 183 -10.82 15.81 -1.01
N PRO A 184 -12.02 15.88 -0.41
CA PRO A 184 -12.27 16.84 0.66
C PRO A 184 -11.30 16.60 1.82
N SER A 185 -10.78 17.68 2.39
CA SER A 185 -9.84 17.65 3.52
C SER A 185 -10.45 17.02 4.77
N LYS A 186 -11.78 17.09 4.92
CA LYS A 186 -12.53 16.49 6.02
C LYS A 186 -13.73 15.71 5.50
N ARG A 187 -13.79 14.42 5.83
CA ARG A 187 -14.88 13.53 5.41
C ARG A 187 -16.03 13.43 6.42
N ASN A 188 -15.74 13.57 7.70
CA ASN A 188 -16.69 13.46 8.79
C ASN A 188 -16.77 14.76 9.57
N LYS A 189 -17.97 15.09 10.05
CA LYS A 189 -18.23 16.22 10.95
C LYS A 189 -17.75 15.95 12.39
N SER A 190 -17.25 14.76 12.69
CA SER A 190 -16.74 14.42 14.02
C SER A 190 -15.50 15.25 14.35
N LYS A 191 -15.51 15.85 15.53
CA LYS A 191 -14.38 16.61 16.10
C LYS A 191 -13.31 15.68 16.72
N ASP A 192 -13.58 14.37 16.75
CA ASP A 192 -12.70 13.42 17.42
C ASP A 192 -11.83 12.68 16.38
N ILE A 193 -10.51 12.75 16.56
CA ILE A 193 -9.52 12.04 15.72
C ILE A 193 -9.62 10.51 15.93
N LYS A 194 -10.28 10.08 16.98
CA LYS A 194 -10.42 8.67 17.34
C LYS A 194 -11.48 7.90 16.55
N ASN A 195 -12.30 8.60 15.76
CA ASN A 195 -13.37 8.01 14.94
C ASN A 195 -13.04 8.10 13.45
#